data_2df00dc5ee6aaf557f6d305adcb03760
#
_entry.id   2df00dc5ee6aaf557f6d305adcb03760
#
_cell.length_a   1.000
_cell.length_b   1.000
_cell.length_c   1.000
_cell.angle_alpha   90.00
_cell.angle_beta   90.00
_cell.angle_gamma   90.00
#
_symmetry.space_group_name_H-M   'P 1'
#
loop_
_entity.id
_entity.type
_entity.pdbx_description
1 polymer ?
#
loop_
_entity_poly.entity_id
_entity_poly.type
_entity_poly.pdbx_seq_one_letter_code
_entity_poly.pdbx_strand_id
1 'polypeptide(L)'
;HTKAMKKVVGRLRVELAQFRELAAFTQIASELDESTRKRIERGRVLIEVLKQPEMNPVAFEKQVVLFYAAIHGYFDTTSPSEVAKKGGTFLEYMESMHSDTVLSALQQAGELSKEIEEKLKTALEDFFMVSNS
;
A
#
# COMPACT_ATOMS: atom_id res chain seq x y z
N HIS A 1 0.30 12.13 -13.91
CA HIS A 1 -0.41 11.16 -13.09
C HIS A 1 -1.92 11.33 -13.18
N THR A 2 -2.64 10.23 -13.09
CA THR A 2 -4.10 10.22 -13.06
C THR A 2 -4.62 10.70 -11.70
N LYS A 3 -5.93 10.98 -11.60
CA LYS A 3 -6.56 11.37 -10.34
C LYS A 3 -6.42 10.31 -9.26
N ALA A 4 -6.57 9.03 -9.62
CA ALA A 4 -6.42 7.93 -8.67
C ALA A 4 -5.02 7.90 -8.10
N MET A 5 -4.01 8.01 -8.96
CA MET A 5 -2.62 7.99 -8.54
C MET A 5 -2.27 9.21 -7.70
N LYS A 6 -2.75 10.38 -8.08
CA LYS A 6 -2.51 11.62 -7.30
C LYS A 6 -3.09 11.52 -5.90
N LYS A 7 -4.29 10.97 -5.77
CA LYS A 7 -4.95 10.81 -4.47
C LYS A 7 -4.16 9.87 -3.55
N VAL A 8 -3.75 8.72 -4.08
CA VAL A 8 -3.01 7.72 -3.31
C VAL A 8 -1.61 8.23 -2.97
N VAL A 9 -0.91 8.81 -3.93
CA VAL A 9 0.45 9.35 -3.72
C VAL A 9 0.43 10.52 -2.74
N GLY A 10 -0.61 11.37 -2.78
CA GLY A 10 -0.76 12.47 -1.82
C GLY A 10 -0.81 11.96 -0.40
N ARG A 11 -1.62 10.93 -0.14
CA ARG A 11 -1.69 10.32 1.19
C ARG A 11 -0.37 9.67 1.57
N LEU A 12 0.28 9.03 0.64
CA LEU A 12 1.56 8.38 0.87
C LEU A 12 2.62 9.40 1.29
N ARG A 13 2.65 10.56 0.63
CA ARG A 13 3.59 11.63 0.98
C ARG A 13 3.37 12.14 2.40
N VAL A 14 2.10 12.31 2.79
CA VAL A 14 1.76 12.73 4.15
C VAL A 14 2.23 11.69 5.17
N GLU A 15 1.98 10.42 4.91
CA GLU A 15 2.42 9.35 5.79
C GLU A 15 3.95 9.31 5.93
N LEU A 16 4.66 9.53 4.82
CA LEU A 16 6.13 9.56 4.85
C LEU A 16 6.67 10.75 5.63
N ALA A 17 6.03 11.92 5.50
CA ALA A 17 6.43 13.11 6.25
C ALA A 17 6.27 12.85 7.75
N GLN A 18 5.14 12.26 8.15
CA GLN A 18 4.89 11.90 9.54
C GLN A 18 5.91 10.88 10.05
N PHE A 19 6.24 9.89 9.21
CA PHE A 19 7.25 8.90 9.57
C PHE A 19 8.61 9.54 9.82
N ARG A 20 9.03 10.48 8.97
CA ARG A 20 10.32 11.17 9.12
C ARG A 20 10.38 11.96 10.42
N GLU A 21 9.29 12.65 10.78
CA GLU A 21 9.21 13.36 12.04
C GLU A 21 9.35 12.42 13.22
N LEU A 22 8.64 11.31 13.20
CA LEU A 22 8.70 10.32 14.27
C LEU A 22 10.07 9.67 14.37
N ALA A 23 10.72 9.41 13.23
CA ALA A 23 12.06 8.83 13.22
C ALA A 23 13.09 9.74 13.86
N ALA A 24 12.93 11.06 13.69
CA ALA A 24 13.80 12.03 14.35
C ALA A 24 13.63 11.99 15.87
N PHE A 25 12.41 11.79 16.34
CA PHE A 25 12.11 11.70 17.78
C PHE A 25 12.53 10.38 18.39
N THR A 26 12.61 9.28 17.63
CA THR A 26 13.02 7.98 18.18
C THR A 26 14.43 7.99 18.71
N GLN A 27 15.28 8.87 18.21
CA GLN A 27 16.66 9.00 18.73
C GLN A 27 16.69 9.69 20.10
N ILE A 28 15.64 10.43 20.42
CA ILE A 28 15.56 11.21 21.67
C ILE A 28 14.77 10.45 22.72
N ALA A 29 13.71 9.77 22.31
CA ALA A 29 12.82 9.05 23.19
C ALA A 29 13.25 7.60 23.33
N SER A 30 13.62 7.18 24.53
CA SER A 30 14.01 5.80 24.78
C SER A 30 12.82 4.85 24.79
N GLU A 31 11.61 5.38 24.98
CA GLU A 31 10.38 4.58 25.01
C GLU A 31 9.34 5.17 24.10
N LEU A 32 8.77 4.32 23.28
CA LEU A 32 7.69 4.71 22.36
C LEU A 32 6.42 3.99 22.77
N ASP A 33 5.30 4.71 22.73
CA ASP A 33 4.03 4.03 22.93
C ASP A 33 3.75 3.14 21.70
N GLU A 34 2.79 2.25 21.84
CA GLU A 34 2.47 1.28 20.80
C GLU A 34 2.00 1.95 19.51
N SER A 35 1.23 3.04 19.64
CA SER A 35 0.74 3.79 18.50
C SER A 35 1.88 4.37 17.66
N THR A 36 2.88 4.97 18.35
CA THR A 36 4.06 5.53 17.68
C THR A 36 4.86 4.43 16.99
N ARG A 37 5.01 3.30 17.67
CA ARG A 37 5.71 2.16 17.11
C ARG A 37 5.06 1.66 15.82
N LYS A 38 3.74 1.55 15.83
CA LYS A 38 2.97 1.13 14.63
C LYS A 38 3.16 2.10 13.47
N ARG A 39 3.20 3.40 13.76
CA ARG A 39 3.43 4.41 12.72
C ARG A 39 4.82 4.27 12.10
N ILE A 40 5.82 4.02 12.90
CA ILE A 40 7.19 3.81 12.42
C ILE A 40 7.27 2.57 11.55
N GLU A 41 6.66 1.47 11.98
CA GLU A 41 6.63 0.24 11.20
C GLU A 41 5.90 0.42 9.88
N ARG A 42 4.77 1.14 9.89
CA ARG A 42 4.05 1.46 8.66
C ARG A 42 4.91 2.30 7.73
N GLY A 43 5.65 3.27 8.27
CA GLY A 43 6.54 4.10 7.47
C GLY A 43 7.62 3.28 6.77
N ARG A 44 8.18 2.29 7.45
CA ARG A 44 9.17 1.39 6.85
C ARG A 44 8.55 0.58 5.71
N VAL A 45 7.34 0.08 5.91
CA VAL A 45 6.62 -0.67 4.88
C VAL A 45 6.34 0.21 3.67
N LEU A 46 5.90 1.45 3.90
CA LEU A 46 5.63 2.39 2.81
C LEU A 46 6.87 2.70 1.99
N ILE A 47 8.03 2.82 2.65
CA ILE A 47 9.29 3.03 1.95
C ILE A 47 9.60 1.84 1.04
N GLU A 48 9.41 0.62 1.52
CA GLU A 48 9.64 -0.58 0.71
C GLU A 48 8.67 -0.64 -0.47
N VAL A 49 7.41 -0.28 -0.25
CA VAL A 49 6.41 -0.24 -1.33
C VAL A 49 6.81 0.79 -2.40
N LEU A 50 7.31 1.96 -1.98
CA LEU A 50 7.76 3.00 -2.90
C LEU A 50 8.92 2.56 -3.78
N LYS A 51 9.77 1.67 -3.29
CA LYS A 51 10.90 1.17 -4.06
C LYS A 51 10.48 0.26 -5.21
N GLN A 52 9.32 -0.39 -5.10
CA GLN A 52 8.88 -1.35 -6.10
C GLN A 52 8.75 -0.75 -7.51
N PRO A 53 8.05 0.38 -7.71
CA PRO A 53 7.94 0.97 -9.04
C PRO A 53 9.26 1.44 -9.62
N GLU A 54 10.23 1.81 -8.78
CA GLU A 54 11.56 2.25 -9.23
C GLU A 54 12.39 1.09 -9.73
N MET A 55 12.30 -0.05 -9.05
CA MET A 55 13.09 -1.23 -9.39
C MET A 55 12.47 -2.02 -10.54
N ASN A 56 11.16 -2.15 -10.53
CA ASN A 56 10.41 -2.91 -11.52
C ASN A 56 9.18 -2.12 -11.94
N PRO A 57 9.27 -1.35 -13.04
CA PRO A 57 8.12 -0.56 -13.48
C PRO A 57 6.88 -1.43 -13.62
N VAL A 58 5.80 -1.00 -13.00
CA VAL A 58 4.52 -1.70 -13.07
C VAL A 58 3.46 -0.78 -13.64
N ALA A 59 2.40 -1.37 -14.17
CA ALA A 59 1.30 -0.61 -14.74
C ALA A 59 0.65 0.29 -13.69
N PHE A 60 0.10 1.40 -14.13
CA PHE A 60 -0.55 2.37 -13.27
C PHE A 60 -1.56 1.74 -12.31
N GLU A 61 -2.45 0.90 -12.83
CA GLU A 61 -3.51 0.28 -12.00
C GLU A 61 -2.93 -0.63 -10.91
N LYS A 62 -1.81 -1.27 -11.19
CA LYS A 62 -1.12 -2.10 -10.19
C LYS A 62 -0.47 -1.25 -9.11
N GLN A 63 0.11 -0.12 -9.50
CA GLN A 63 0.69 0.82 -8.54
C GLN A 63 -0.39 1.35 -7.59
N VAL A 64 -1.55 1.71 -8.13
CA VAL A 64 -2.65 2.25 -7.31
C VAL A 64 -3.11 1.23 -6.26
N VAL A 65 -3.34 -0.02 -6.67
CA VAL A 65 -3.83 -1.03 -5.72
C VAL A 65 -2.78 -1.37 -4.68
N LEU A 66 -1.51 -1.38 -5.05
CA LEU A 66 -0.42 -1.65 -4.12
C LEU A 66 -0.28 -0.55 -3.08
N PHE A 67 -0.28 0.71 -3.51
CA PHE A 67 -0.19 1.86 -2.62
C PHE A 67 -1.41 1.96 -1.72
N TYR A 68 -2.59 1.69 -2.27
CA TYR A 68 -3.81 1.67 -1.49
C TYR A 68 -3.71 0.66 -0.34
N ALA A 69 -3.23 -0.55 -0.64
CA ALA A 69 -3.06 -1.57 0.37
C ALA A 69 -2.09 -1.12 1.48
N ALA A 70 -0.98 -0.51 1.10
CA ALA A 70 0.01 -0.04 2.07
C ALA A 70 -0.54 1.09 2.94
N ILE A 71 -1.21 2.06 2.34
CA ILE A 71 -1.76 3.22 3.06
C ILE A 71 -2.84 2.79 4.05
N HIS A 72 -3.64 1.80 3.68
CA HIS A 72 -4.75 1.34 4.53
C HIS A 72 -4.33 0.23 5.51
N GLY A 73 -3.05 -0.01 5.66
CA GLY A 73 -2.52 -0.87 6.72
C GLY A 73 -2.53 -2.36 6.45
N TYR A 74 -2.80 -2.78 5.23
CA TYR A 74 -2.84 -4.21 4.91
C TYR A 74 -1.48 -4.87 4.99
N PHE A 75 -0.39 -4.10 4.87
CA PHE A 75 0.97 -4.61 5.01
C PHE A 75 1.53 -4.43 6.43
N ASP A 76 0.74 -3.94 7.38
CA ASP A 76 1.22 -3.64 8.73
C ASP A 76 1.77 -4.88 9.45
N THR A 77 1.22 -6.06 9.15
CA THR A 77 1.69 -7.31 9.77
C THR A 77 2.82 -7.96 8.99
N THR A 78 3.22 -7.37 7.87
CA THR A 78 4.28 -7.88 7.02
C THR A 78 5.58 -7.17 7.36
N SER A 79 6.66 -7.93 7.60
CA SER A 79 7.95 -7.30 7.87
C SER A 79 8.45 -6.56 6.63
N PRO A 80 9.20 -5.46 6.79
CA PRO A 80 9.71 -4.72 5.63
C PRO A 80 10.48 -5.57 4.63
N SER A 81 11.20 -6.58 5.10
CA SER A 81 11.96 -7.47 4.22
C SER A 81 11.08 -8.38 3.36
N GLU A 82 9.84 -8.60 3.77
CA GLU A 82 8.89 -9.47 3.06
C GLU A 82 7.92 -8.70 2.17
N VAL A 83 7.91 -7.37 2.25
CA VAL A 83 6.92 -6.55 1.54
C VAL A 83 7.01 -6.72 0.03
N ALA A 84 8.22 -6.78 -0.52
CA ALA A 84 8.39 -6.95 -1.97
C ALA A 84 7.76 -8.27 -2.45
N LYS A 85 8.01 -9.35 -1.72
CA LYS A 85 7.47 -10.66 -2.05
C LYS A 85 5.95 -10.68 -1.92
N LYS A 86 5.45 -10.19 -0.79
CA LYS A 86 4.00 -10.16 -0.54
C LYS A 86 3.28 -9.25 -1.53
N GLY A 87 3.87 -8.10 -1.85
CA GLY A 87 3.33 -7.18 -2.84
C GLY A 87 3.25 -7.82 -4.22
N GLY A 88 4.29 -8.55 -4.62
CA GLY A 88 4.29 -9.29 -5.87
C GLY A 88 3.20 -10.36 -5.92
N THR A 89 3.06 -11.12 -4.84
CA THR A 89 2.02 -12.14 -4.72
C THR A 89 0.62 -11.53 -4.78
N PHE A 90 0.44 -10.40 -4.11
CA PHE A 90 -0.82 -9.68 -4.14
C PHE A 90 -1.17 -9.20 -5.56
N LEU A 91 -0.20 -8.65 -6.29
CA LEU A 91 -0.43 -8.20 -7.66
C LEU A 91 -0.77 -9.37 -8.60
N GLU A 92 -0.13 -10.51 -8.42
CA GLU A 92 -0.47 -11.72 -9.16
C GLU A 92 -1.90 -12.17 -8.86
N TYR A 93 -2.29 -12.12 -7.59
CA TYR A 93 -3.65 -12.43 -7.18
C TYR A 93 -4.67 -11.50 -7.84
N MET A 94 -4.39 -10.20 -7.83
CA MET A 94 -5.27 -9.21 -8.46
C MET A 94 -5.39 -9.48 -9.96
N GLU A 95 -4.29 -9.81 -10.61
CA GLU A 95 -4.29 -10.10 -12.04
C GLU A 95 -5.08 -11.36 -12.37
N SER A 96 -4.98 -12.40 -11.53
CA SER A 96 -5.70 -13.66 -11.74
C SER A 96 -7.18 -13.56 -11.43
N MET A 97 -7.54 -12.89 -10.33
CA MET A 97 -8.88 -12.94 -9.77
C MET A 97 -9.71 -11.67 -9.97
N HIS A 98 -9.06 -10.55 -10.15
CA HIS A 98 -9.74 -9.25 -10.19
C HIS A 98 -9.30 -8.37 -11.35
N SER A 99 -8.80 -8.98 -12.41
CA SER A 99 -8.34 -8.23 -13.58
C SER A 99 -9.44 -7.37 -14.17
N ASP A 100 -10.61 -7.95 -14.41
CA ASP A 100 -11.74 -7.26 -15.05
C ASP A 100 -12.49 -6.35 -14.07
N THR A 101 -12.60 -6.76 -12.81
CA THR A 101 -13.42 -6.05 -11.85
C THR A 101 -12.71 -4.86 -11.21
N VAL A 102 -11.39 -4.92 -11.06
CA VAL A 102 -10.62 -3.86 -10.42
C VAL A 102 -9.59 -3.26 -11.37
N LEU A 103 -8.66 -4.06 -11.88
CA LEU A 103 -7.54 -3.52 -12.65
C LEU A 103 -7.98 -2.83 -13.95
N SER A 104 -8.78 -3.50 -14.75
CA SER A 104 -9.26 -2.91 -16.01
C SER A 104 -10.19 -1.72 -15.75
N ALA A 105 -11.05 -1.83 -14.76
CA ALA A 105 -11.95 -0.74 -14.39
C ALA A 105 -11.16 0.50 -13.96
N LEU A 106 -10.11 0.30 -13.18
CA LEU A 106 -9.26 1.38 -12.72
C LEU A 106 -8.50 2.02 -13.89
N GLN A 107 -7.98 1.20 -14.80
CA GLN A 107 -7.27 1.67 -15.97
C GLN A 107 -8.17 2.52 -16.86
N GLN A 108 -9.41 2.08 -17.10
CA GLN A 108 -10.37 2.79 -17.93
C GLN A 108 -10.86 4.07 -17.27
N ALA A 109 -11.14 4.03 -15.97
CA ALA A 109 -11.64 5.19 -15.24
C ALA A 109 -10.55 6.26 -15.02
N GLY A 110 -9.30 5.84 -14.89
CA GLY A 110 -8.21 6.76 -14.61
C GLY A 110 -8.25 7.33 -13.20
N GLU A 111 -9.17 6.85 -12.36
CA GLU A 111 -9.28 7.30 -10.98
C GLU A 111 -9.92 6.20 -10.13
N LEU A 112 -9.68 6.27 -8.82
CA LEU A 112 -10.22 5.33 -7.87
C LEU A 112 -11.60 5.80 -7.44
N SER A 113 -12.64 5.36 -8.15
CA SER A 113 -14.01 5.67 -7.81
C SER A 113 -14.43 4.90 -6.57
N LYS A 114 -15.52 5.33 -5.94
CA LYS A 114 -16.04 4.66 -4.75
C LYS A 114 -16.41 3.20 -5.06
N GLU A 115 -16.99 2.95 -6.21
CA GLU A 115 -17.37 1.60 -6.64
C GLU A 115 -16.14 0.71 -6.80
N ILE A 116 -15.10 1.21 -7.45
CA ILE A 116 -13.85 0.46 -7.63
C ILE A 116 -13.18 0.24 -6.27
N GLU A 117 -13.20 1.26 -5.42
CA GLU A 117 -12.62 1.16 -4.07
C GLU A 117 -13.29 0.06 -3.25
N GLU A 118 -14.62 -0.05 -3.32
CA GLU A 118 -15.35 -1.10 -2.60
C GLU A 118 -14.93 -2.50 -3.06
N LYS A 119 -14.78 -2.68 -4.37
CA LYS A 119 -14.33 -3.95 -4.94
C LYS A 119 -12.89 -4.25 -4.53
N LEU A 120 -12.05 -3.23 -4.50
CA LEU A 120 -10.66 -3.37 -4.07
C LEU A 120 -10.57 -3.76 -2.60
N LYS A 121 -11.37 -3.14 -1.74
CA LYS A 121 -11.41 -3.49 -0.32
C LYS A 121 -11.78 -4.96 -0.12
N THR A 122 -12.79 -5.44 -0.85
CA THR A 122 -13.19 -6.83 -0.77
C THR A 122 -12.05 -7.75 -1.20
N ALA A 123 -11.38 -7.42 -2.29
CA ALA A 123 -10.25 -8.20 -2.76
C ALA A 123 -9.10 -8.24 -1.76
N LEU A 124 -8.81 -7.09 -1.13
CA LEU A 124 -7.76 -7.00 -0.12
C LEU A 124 -8.09 -7.83 1.11
N GLU A 125 -9.32 -7.74 1.58
CA GLU A 125 -9.76 -8.53 2.73
C GLU A 125 -9.64 -10.02 2.44
N ASP A 126 -10.09 -10.46 1.27
CA ASP A 126 -10.00 -11.86 0.88
C ASP A 126 -8.54 -12.33 0.80
N PHE A 127 -7.69 -11.56 0.15
CA PHE A 127 -6.29 -11.93 -0.02
C PHE A 127 -5.55 -11.99 1.31
N PHE A 128 -5.67 -10.94 2.12
CA PHE A 128 -4.90 -10.87 3.36
C PHE A 128 -5.45 -11.76 4.45
N MET A 129 -6.75 -12.05 4.47
CA MET A 129 -7.31 -13.02 5.40
C MET A 129 -6.80 -14.43 5.11
N VAL A 130 -6.83 -14.84 3.86
CA VAL A 130 -6.35 -16.16 3.45
C VAL A 130 -4.85 -16.27 3.68
N SER A 131 -4.11 -15.21 3.36
CA SER A 131 -2.66 -15.19 3.46
C SER A 131 -2.16 -15.18 4.90
N ASN A 132 -2.97 -14.68 5.84
CA ASN A 132 -2.62 -14.55 7.25
C ASN A 132 -3.18 -15.68 8.12
N SER A 133 -3.95 -16.59 7.55
CA SER A 133 -4.54 -17.70 8.29
C SER A 133 -3.62 -18.93 8.40
#